data_1ba5ea501c511b44c260d2f57153704a
#
_entry.id   1ba5ea501c511b44c260d2f57153704a
#
_cell.length_a   1.000
_cell.length_b   1.000
_cell.length_c   1.000
_cell.angle_alpha   90.00
_cell.angle_beta   90.00
_cell.angle_gamma   90.00
#
_symmetry.space_group_name_H-M   'P 1'
#
loop_
_entity.id
_entity.type
_entity.pdbx_description
1 polymer ?
#
loop_
_entity_poly.entity_id
_entity_poly.type
_entity_poly.pdbx_seq_one_letter_code
_entity_poly.pdbx_strand_id
1 'polypeptide(L)'
;MRANSYYSRKLHSLLGVIPVGFFLVEHLLTNYSATKGHSDFVDSVLWLNNMPLIFFLELFLVWLPLAYHAIYGLYVAFTARNNVTNYVYFRNTMFLLQRVTGIFTFVFVIWHLYSTRVQVALGNVSHEELGTTMHQIAGNPVFFVLYVVGILSAVFHFSNGMWSFLVSWGITVGPRAQKVSTYIWMGVFVIMSVMFIMSLTAFTDPQFSNVPVISHK
;
A
#
# COMPACT_ATOMS: atom_id res chain seq x y z
N MET A 1 5.29 18.62 26.68
CA MET A 1 5.77 17.86 25.50
C MET A 1 5.29 16.39 25.40
N ARG A 2 4.99 15.67 26.51
CA ARG A 2 4.60 14.23 26.43
C ARG A 2 3.18 13.97 25.92
N ALA A 3 2.19 14.82 26.20
CA ALA A 3 0.81 14.63 25.76
C ALA A 3 0.66 14.72 24.23
N ASN A 4 1.32 15.67 23.58
CA ASN A 4 1.28 15.81 22.12
C ASN A 4 1.83 14.55 21.39
N SER A 5 2.84 13.89 21.98
CA SER A 5 3.40 12.65 21.42
C SER A 5 2.40 11.47 21.44
N TYR A 6 1.52 11.38 22.45
CA TYR A 6 0.51 10.33 22.53
C TYR A 6 -0.55 10.50 21.44
N TYR A 7 -1.14 11.68 21.32
CA TYR A 7 -2.18 11.97 20.31
C TYR A 7 -1.65 11.84 18.89
N SER A 8 -0.43 12.34 18.61
CA SER A 8 0.19 12.22 17.29
C SER A 8 0.42 10.75 16.89
N ARG A 9 0.85 9.90 17.83
CA ARG A 9 1.01 8.45 17.57
C ARG A 9 -0.33 7.76 17.32
N LYS A 10 -1.38 8.12 18.06
CA LYS A 10 -2.73 7.59 17.86
C LYS A 10 -3.27 8.02 16.50
N LEU A 11 -3.13 9.30 16.15
CA LEU A 11 -3.54 9.82 14.85
C LEU A 11 -2.79 9.14 13.71
N HIS A 12 -1.45 9.01 13.82
CA HIS A 12 -0.64 8.30 12.85
C HIS A 12 -1.13 6.87 12.62
N SER A 13 -1.39 6.12 13.69
CA SER A 13 -1.87 4.75 13.58
C SER A 13 -3.30 4.68 13.01
N LEU A 14 -4.18 5.62 13.39
CA LEU A 14 -5.54 5.70 12.89
C LEU A 14 -5.58 5.99 11.38
N LEU A 15 -4.83 7.00 10.92
CA LEU A 15 -4.80 7.38 9.51
C LEU A 15 -4.17 6.30 8.63
N GLY A 16 -3.20 5.56 9.14
CA GLY A 16 -2.59 4.44 8.42
C GLY A 16 -3.52 3.23 8.29
N VAL A 17 -4.45 3.04 9.22
CA VAL A 17 -5.36 1.88 9.22
C VAL A 17 -6.67 2.19 8.51
N ILE A 18 -7.37 3.27 8.90
CA ILE A 18 -8.72 3.50 8.38
C ILE A 18 -8.69 4.05 6.95
N PRO A 19 -8.19 5.26 6.64
CA PRO A 19 -8.24 5.71 5.25
C PRO A 19 -7.18 5.04 4.37
N VAL A 20 -5.91 5.01 4.78
CA VAL A 20 -4.83 4.47 3.94
C VAL A 20 -4.91 2.96 3.79
N GLY A 21 -5.25 2.24 4.88
CA GLY A 21 -5.44 0.79 4.82
C GLY A 21 -6.66 0.40 3.97
N PHE A 22 -7.74 1.17 4.05
CA PHE A 22 -8.92 0.96 3.21
C PHE A 22 -8.59 1.19 1.73
N PHE A 23 -7.85 2.26 1.44
CA PHE A 23 -7.35 2.53 0.09
C PHE A 23 -6.44 1.40 -0.42
N LEU A 24 -5.58 0.83 0.42
CA LEU A 24 -4.72 -0.28 0.02
C LEU A 24 -5.53 -1.50 -0.42
N VAL A 25 -6.64 -1.81 0.28
CA VAL A 25 -7.53 -2.93 -0.08
C VAL A 25 -8.28 -2.61 -1.38
N GLU A 26 -8.82 -1.41 -1.52
CA GLU A 26 -9.47 -0.95 -2.75
C GLU A 26 -8.50 -1.03 -3.94
N HIS A 27 -7.30 -0.48 -3.78
CA HIS A 27 -6.23 -0.50 -4.76
C HIS A 27 -5.82 -1.93 -5.17
N LEU A 28 -5.80 -2.87 -4.21
CA LEU A 28 -5.61 -4.28 -4.52
C LEU A 28 -6.72 -4.82 -5.43
N LEU A 29 -7.98 -4.54 -5.10
CA LEU A 29 -9.13 -5.07 -5.86
C LEU A 29 -9.16 -4.51 -7.29
N THR A 30 -8.91 -3.22 -7.44
CA THR A 30 -8.80 -2.56 -8.75
C THR A 30 -7.67 -3.17 -9.58
N ASN A 31 -6.47 -3.33 -9.00
CA ASN A 31 -5.35 -3.94 -9.74
C ASN A 31 -5.57 -5.44 -10.00
N TYR A 32 -6.29 -6.15 -9.13
CA TYR A 32 -6.59 -7.57 -9.31
C TYR A 32 -7.50 -7.83 -10.53
N SER A 33 -8.28 -6.83 -10.96
CA SER A 33 -9.07 -6.93 -12.19
C SER A 33 -8.20 -7.15 -13.44
N ALA A 34 -6.92 -6.74 -13.42
CA ALA A 34 -5.98 -7.02 -14.49
C ALA A 34 -5.78 -8.53 -14.76
N THR A 35 -6.04 -9.40 -13.77
CA THR A 35 -6.00 -10.87 -13.96
C THR A 35 -7.12 -11.38 -14.86
N LYS A 36 -8.17 -10.59 -15.09
CA LYS A 36 -9.28 -10.92 -16.00
C LYS A 36 -9.02 -10.39 -17.42
N GLY A 37 -8.21 -9.35 -17.57
CA GLY A 37 -7.83 -8.78 -18.83
C GLY A 37 -7.70 -7.26 -18.82
N HIS A 38 -7.20 -6.71 -19.93
CA HIS A 38 -6.97 -5.27 -20.08
C HIS A 38 -8.27 -4.46 -19.95
N SER A 39 -9.37 -4.89 -20.59
CA SER A 39 -10.66 -4.19 -20.52
C SER A 39 -11.20 -4.12 -19.09
N ASP A 40 -11.19 -5.24 -18.36
CA ASP A 40 -11.66 -5.28 -16.97
C ASP A 40 -10.85 -4.35 -16.05
N PHE A 41 -9.54 -4.22 -16.30
CA PHE A 41 -8.69 -3.28 -15.56
C PHE A 41 -9.06 -1.83 -15.88
N VAL A 42 -9.17 -1.49 -17.16
CA VAL A 42 -9.54 -0.12 -17.60
C VAL A 42 -10.93 0.27 -17.06
N ASP A 43 -11.91 -0.62 -17.16
CA ASP A 43 -13.26 -0.39 -16.64
C ASP A 43 -13.24 -0.11 -15.12
N SER A 44 -12.43 -0.88 -14.37
CA SER A 44 -12.28 -0.67 -12.92
C SER A 44 -11.64 0.67 -12.60
N VAL A 45 -10.59 1.07 -13.34
CA VAL A 45 -9.93 2.37 -13.18
C VAL A 45 -10.87 3.52 -13.51
N LEU A 46 -11.58 3.44 -14.63
CA LEU A 46 -12.53 4.48 -15.07
C LEU A 46 -13.73 4.59 -14.13
N TRP A 47 -14.22 3.48 -13.61
CA TRP A 47 -15.31 3.50 -12.62
C TRP A 47 -14.91 4.32 -11.39
N LEU A 48 -13.71 4.10 -10.84
CA LEU A 48 -13.19 4.88 -9.71
C LEU A 48 -13.03 6.35 -10.08
N ASN A 49 -12.39 6.63 -11.22
CA ASN A 49 -12.09 8.01 -11.62
C ASN A 49 -13.35 8.82 -11.93
N ASN A 50 -14.44 8.17 -12.35
CA ASN A 50 -15.73 8.81 -12.63
C ASN A 50 -16.63 8.96 -11.40
N MET A 51 -16.19 8.58 -10.22
CA MET A 51 -16.97 8.77 -9.01
C MET A 51 -17.22 10.25 -8.72
N PRO A 52 -18.42 10.61 -8.28
CA PRO A 52 -18.69 12.00 -7.90
C PRO A 52 -17.76 12.43 -6.76
N LEU A 53 -17.24 13.65 -6.85
CA LEU A 53 -16.33 14.22 -5.83
C LEU A 53 -15.01 13.45 -5.66
N ILE A 54 -14.57 12.64 -6.65
CA ILE A 54 -13.35 11.82 -6.55
C ILE A 54 -12.13 12.64 -6.10
N PHE A 55 -11.96 13.86 -6.57
CA PHE A 55 -10.88 14.75 -6.15
C PHE A 55 -10.87 14.95 -4.61
N PHE A 56 -12.04 15.22 -4.01
CA PHE A 56 -12.13 15.40 -2.55
C PHE A 56 -11.95 14.08 -1.80
N LEU A 57 -12.45 12.98 -2.32
CA LEU A 57 -12.23 11.65 -1.76
C LEU A 57 -10.73 11.31 -1.76
N GLU A 58 -10.04 11.47 -2.87
CA GLU A 58 -8.60 11.29 -2.95
C GLU A 58 -7.85 12.22 -1.97
N LEU A 59 -8.20 13.51 -1.94
CA LEU A 59 -7.51 14.47 -1.09
C LEU A 59 -7.62 14.14 0.39
N PHE A 60 -8.84 13.90 0.88
CA PHE A 60 -9.11 13.72 2.31
C PHE A 60 -8.96 12.29 2.81
N LEU A 61 -9.16 11.27 1.96
CA LEU A 61 -9.05 9.86 2.36
C LEU A 61 -7.72 9.21 1.94
N VAL A 62 -6.99 9.80 0.98
CA VAL A 62 -5.71 9.22 0.53
C VAL A 62 -4.57 10.20 0.78
N TRP A 63 -4.53 11.35 0.12
CA TRP A 63 -3.35 12.22 0.06
C TRP A 63 -2.97 12.81 1.42
N LEU A 64 -3.89 13.47 2.12
CA LEU A 64 -3.59 14.07 3.43
C LEU A 64 -3.29 13.01 4.51
N PRO A 65 -4.07 11.92 4.65
CA PRO A 65 -3.75 10.85 5.58
C PRO A 65 -2.42 10.18 5.28
N LEU A 66 -2.14 9.87 4.02
CA LEU A 66 -0.89 9.24 3.60
C LEU A 66 0.32 10.15 3.88
N ALA A 67 0.23 11.44 3.55
CA ALA A 67 1.29 12.40 3.81
C ALA A 67 1.59 12.50 5.31
N TYR A 68 0.56 12.66 6.16
CA TYR A 68 0.76 12.70 7.60
C TYR A 68 1.34 11.37 8.13
N HIS A 69 0.76 10.23 7.71
CA HIS A 69 1.22 8.91 8.13
C HIS A 69 2.68 8.68 7.74
N ALA A 70 3.06 9.00 6.52
CA ALA A 70 4.42 8.80 6.03
C ALA A 70 5.44 9.70 6.73
N ILE A 71 5.18 11.02 6.82
CA ILE A 71 6.11 11.98 7.42
C ILE A 71 6.30 11.69 8.92
N TYR A 72 5.19 11.51 9.65
CA TYR A 72 5.27 11.19 11.07
C TYR A 72 5.84 9.78 11.31
N GLY A 73 5.55 8.82 10.40
CA GLY A 73 6.11 7.48 10.42
C GLY A 73 7.62 7.46 10.30
N LEU A 74 8.20 8.25 9.39
CA LEU A 74 9.65 8.44 9.27
C LEU A 74 10.24 9.01 10.56
N TYR A 75 9.63 10.04 11.13
CA TYR A 75 10.05 10.58 12.43
C TYR A 75 10.09 9.49 13.51
N VAL A 76 9.05 8.66 13.61
CA VAL A 76 9.01 7.54 14.58
C VAL A 76 10.07 6.49 14.25
N ALA A 77 10.27 6.14 12.98
CA ALA A 77 11.25 5.15 12.55
C ALA A 77 12.69 5.54 12.93
N PHE A 78 13.05 6.81 12.76
CA PHE A 78 14.39 7.32 13.05
C PHE A 78 14.63 7.66 14.52
N THR A 79 13.59 7.96 15.29
CA THR A 79 13.72 8.30 16.72
C THR A 79 13.58 7.11 17.65
N ALA A 80 13.03 5.99 17.18
CA ALA A 80 12.84 4.80 18.00
C ALA A 80 14.15 4.02 18.22
N ARG A 81 14.38 3.61 19.46
CA ARG A 81 15.54 2.78 19.83
C ARG A 81 15.24 1.29 19.58
N ASN A 82 16.21 0.58 19.02
CA ASN A 82 16.18 -0.88 18.87
C ASN A 82 16.81 -1.55 20.09
N ASN A 83 16.26 -2.68 20.49
CA ASN A 83 16.82 -3.51 21.55
C ASN A 83 16.83 -5.01 21.17
N VAL A 84 16.70 -5.33 19.87
CA VAL A 84 16.65 -6.71 19.36
C VAL A 84 17.94 -7.50 19.61
N THR A 85 19.07 -6.81 19.77
CA THR A 85 20.34 -7.43 20.13
C THR A 85 20.36 -7.93 21.56
N ASN A 86 19.65 -7.27 22.48
CA ASN A 86 19.59 -7.63 23.89
C ASN A 86 18.41 -8.55 24.20
N TYR A 87 17.31 -8.42 23.46
CA TYR A 87 16.06 -9.15 23.68
C TYR A 87 15.53 -9.71 22.38
N VAL A 88 15.81 -10.97 22.08
CA VAL A 88 15.43 -11.68 20.85
C VAL A 88 13.98 -12.20 20.93
N TYR A 89 13.05 -11.37 21.38
CA TYR A 89 11.65 -11.76 21.38
C TYR A 89 11.01 -11.52 20.01
N PHE A 90 10.13 -12.43 19.59
CA PHE A 90 9.41 -12.33 18.32
C PHE A 90 8.82 -10.92 18.07
N ARG A 91 8.23 -10.30 19.08
CA ARG A 91 7.62 -8.97 18.96
C ARG A 91 8.65 -7.85 18.76
N ASN A 92 9.81 -7.94 19.35
CA ASN A 92 10.88 -6.97 19.10
C ASN A 92 11.34 -7.02 17.64
N THR A 93 11.45 -8.23 17.07
CA THR A 93 11.75 -8.41 15.64
C THR A 93 10.64 -7.84 14.76
N MET A 94 9.36 -8.08 15.09
CA MET A 94 8.23 -7.50 14.35
C MET A 94 8.21 -5.97 14.40
N PHE A 95 8.59 -5.34 15.52
CA PHE A 95 8.75 -3.90 15.63
C PHE A 95 9.91 -3.35 14.79
N LEU A 96 11.00 -4.07 14.70
CA LEU A 96 12.11 -3.72 13.80
C LEU A 96 11.64 -3.81 12.34
N LEU A 97 11.05 -4.94 11.96
CA LEU A 97 10.54 -5.15 10.60
C LEU A 97 9.48 -4.12 10.21
N GLN A 98 8.59 -3.71 11.14
CA GLN A 98 7.61 -2.65 10.89
C GLN A 98 8.26 -1.35 10.43
N ARG A 99 9.37 -0.97 11.03
CA ARG A 99 10.09 0.27 10.67
C ARG A 99 10.88 0.12 9.38
N VAL A 100 11.56 -1.01 9.21
CA VAL A 100 12.32 -1.30 7.99
C VAL A 100 11.37 -1.33 6.79
N THR A 101 10.29 -2.10 6.87
CA THR A 101 9.30 -2.16 5.79
C THR A 101 8.58 -0.84 5.57
N GLY A 102 8.35 -0.03 6.62
CA GLY A 102 7.79 1.31 6.48
C GLY A 102 8.69 2.24 5.67
N ILE A 103 10.01 2.20 5.87
CA ILE A 103 10.97 2.98 5.06
C ILE A 103 10.99 2.49 3.61
N PHE A 104 11.06 1.18 3.40
CA PHE A 104 10.99 0.61 2.05
C PHE A 104 9.69 0.97 1.33
N THR A 105 8.55 0.86 2.02
CA THR A 105 7.24 1.25 1.50
C THR A 105 7.22 2.74 1.12
N PHE A 106 7.78 3.62 1.95
CA PHE A 106 7.85 5.05 1.66
C PHE A 106 8.60 5.33 0.35
N VAL A 107 9.79 4.74 0.17
CA VAL A 107 10.59 4.90 -1.05
C VAL A 107 9.84 4.33 -2.26
N PHE A 108 9.28 3.12 -2.11
CA PHE A 108 8.51 2.47 -3.15
C PHE A 108 7.28 3.29 -3.57
N VAL A 109 6.51 3.80 -2.62
CA VAL A 109 5.30 4.60 -2.89
C VAL A 109 5.65 5.89 -3.62
N ILE A 110 6.74 6.59 -3.27
CA ILE A 110 7.17 7.80 -3.99
C ILE A 110 7.47 7.46 -5.46
N TRP A 111 8.23 6.40 -5.70
CA TRP A 111 8.54 5.97 -7.06
C TRP A 111 7.30 5.52 -7.83
N HIS A 112 6.44 4.71 -7.20
CA HIS A 112 5.18 4.25 -7.77
C HIS A 112 4.25 5.42 -8.15
N LEU A 113 4.07 6.37 -7.24
CA LEU A 113 3.25 7.57 -7.50
C LEU A 113 3.82 8.40 -8.64
N TYR A 114 5.15 8.60 -8.66
CA TYR A 114 5.80 9.36 -9.71
C TYR A 114 5.62 8.71 -11.09
N SER A 115 5.78 7.39 -11.18
CA SER A 115 5.68 6.65 -12.44
C SER A 115 4.24 6.40 -12.92
N THR A 116 3.22 6.66 -12.09
CA THR A 116 1.81 6.42 -12.41
C THR A 116 0.97 7.69 -12.24
N ARG A 117 0.47 7.96 -11.04
CA ARG A 117 -0.50 9.03 -10.75
C ARG A 117 0.01 10.44 -11.11
N VAL A 118 1.31 10.70 -10.89
CA VAL A 118 1.92 11.99 -11.26
C VAL A 118 1.96 12.16 -12.78
N GLN A 119 2.24 11.09 -13.54
CA GLN A 119 2.23 11.14 -15.00
C GLN A 119 0.82 11.44 -15.55
N VAL A 120 -0.22 10.88 -14.92
CA VAL A 120 -1.61 11.22 -15.26
C VAL A 120 -1.90 12.69 -14.93
N ALA A 121 -1.50 13.19 -13.77
CA ALA A 121 -1.73 14.58 -13.37
C ALA A 121 -0.99 15.59 -14.26
N LEU A 122 0.14 15.21 -14.86
CA LEU A 122 0.89 16.01 -15.83
C LEU A 122 0.35 15.90 -17.27
N GLY A 123 -0.62 15.03 -17.53
CA GLY A 123 -1.17 14.79 -18.85
C GLY A 123 -0.26 13.97 -19.78
N ASN A 124 0.77 13.31 -19.23
CA ASN A 124 1.68 12.46 -20.02
C ASN A 124 1.09 11.08 -20.30
N VAL A 125 0.15 10.63 -19.48
CA VAL A 125 -0.50 9.32 -19.54
C VAL A 125 -1.98 9.52 -19.22
N SER A 126 -2.88 8.88 -19.95
CA SER A 126 -4.32 8.85 -19.60
C SER A 126 -4.62 7.75 -18.57
N HIS A 127 -5.82 7.76 -18.01
CA HIS A 127 -6.22 6.70 -17.07
C HIS A 127 -6.31 5.33 -17.75
N GLU A 128 -6.69 5.29 -19.02
CA GLU A 128 -6.79 4.09 -19.86
C GLU A 128 -5.40 3.51 -20.15
N GLU A 129 -4.37 4.35 -20.20
CA GLU A 129 -2.99 3.96 -20.49
C GLU A 129 -2.22 3.46 -19.27
N LEU A 130 -2.80 3.52 -18.07
CA LEU A 130 -2.13 3.02 -16.86
C LEU A 130 -1.77 1.54 -16.94
N GLY A 131 -2.59 0.72 -17.61
CA GLY A 131 -2.28 -0.69 -17.86
C GLY A 131 -1.03 -0.87 -18.72
N THR A 132 -0.89 -0.07 -19.77
CA THR A 132 0.30 -0.07 -20.66
C THR A 132 1.54 0.44 -19.91
N THR A 133 1.38 1.48 -19.08
CA THR A 133 2.47 1.97 -18.21
C THR A 133 2.96 0.86 -17.27
N MET A 134 2.04 0.13 -16.65
CA MET A 134 2.38 -1.00 -15.79
C MET A 134 2.99 -2.16 -16.56
N HIS A 135 2.55 -2.42 -17.80
CA HIS A 135 3.18 -3.40 -18.67
C HIS A 135 4.66 -3.07 -18.96
N GLN A 136 4.97 -1.82 -19.29
CA GLN A 136 6.35 -1.38 -19.51
C GLN A 136 7.22 -1.54 -18.25
N ILE A 137 6.68 -1.19 -17.09
CA ILE A 137 7.38 -1.34 -15.82
C ILE A 137 7.57 -2.83 -15.47
N ALA A 138 6.51 -3.62 -15.52
CA ALA A 138 6.53 -5.04 -15.16
C ALA A 138 7.32 -5.90 -16.17
N GLY A 139 7.40 -5.47 -17.43
CA GLY A 139 8.22 -6.12 -18.46
C GLY A 139 9.72 -5.98 -18.26
N ASN A 140 10.16 -5.01 -17.45
CA ASN A 140 11.57 -4.87 -17.09
C ASN A 140 11.89 -5.74 -15.85
N PRO A 141 12.80 -6.72 -15.93
CA PRO A 141 13.07 -7.64 -14.80
C PRO A 141 13.53 -6.94 -13.52
N VAL A 142 14.30 -5.85 -13.64
CA VAL A 142 14.77 -5.09 -12.45
C VAL A 142 13.60 -4.40 -11.77
N PHE A 143 12.75 -3.72 -12.54
CA PHE A 143 11.57 -3.05 -11.99
C PHE A 143 10.55 -4.05 -11.46
N PHE A 144 10.39 -5.19 -12.11
CA PHE A 144 9.53 -6.26 -11.60
C PHE A 144 9.95 -6.71 -10.19
N VAL A 145 11.25 -6.99 -9.99
CA VAL A 145 11.78 -7.38 -8.67
C VAL A 145 11.61 -6.25 -7.65
N LEU A 146 11.86 -4.99 -8.03
CA LEU A 146 11.65 -3.84 -7.14
C LEU A 146 10.16 -3.70 -6.74
N TYR A 147 9.23 -3.95 -7.67
CA TYR A 147 7.80 -3.98 -7.35
C TYR A 147 7.44 -5.12 -6.39
N VAL A 148 7.98 -6.32 -6.60
CA VAL A 148 7.76 -7.45 -5.67
C VAL A 148 8.24 -7.10 -4.26
N VAL A 149 9.43 -6.52 -4.11
CA VAL A 149 9.97 -6.08 -2.82
C VAL A 149 9.11 -4.96 -2.22
N GLY A 150 8.67 -4.00 -3.03
CA GLY A 150 7.79 -2.90 -2.62
C GLY A 150 6.43 -3.41 -2.12
N ILE A 151 5.80 -4.31 -2.89
CA ILE A 151 4.53 -4.95 -2.54
C ILE A 151 4.65 -5.71 -1.21
N LEU A 152 5.63 -6.60 -1.09
CA LEU A 152 5.84 -7.37 0.13
C LEU A 152 6.10 -6.48 1.34
N SER A 153 6.85 -5.38 1.15
CA SER A 153 7.09 -4.40 2.21
C SER A 153 5.82 -3.67 2.62
N ALA A 154 5.03 -3.19 1.66
CA ALA A 154 3.80 -2.46 1.93
C ALA A 154 2.74 -3.35 2.61
N VAL A 155 2.53 -4.55 2.09
CA VAL A 155 1.53 -5.49 2.63
C VAL A 155 1.95 -6.00 4.02
N PHE A 156 3.25 -6.25 4.25
CA PHE A 156 3.75 -6.60 5.58
C PHE A 156 3.57 -5.45 6.56
N HIS A 157 3.96 -4.23 6.14
CA HIS A 157 3.81 -3.02 6.96
C HIS A 157 2.34 -2.81 7.37
N PHE A 158 1.42 -2.95 6.43
CA PHE A 158 -0.02 -2.89 6.71
C PHE A 158 -0.47 -3.99 7.68
N SER A 159 -0.18 -5.26 7.39
CA SER A 159 -0.68 -6.40 8.17
C SER A 159 -0.14 -6.40 9.60
N ASN A 160 1.17 -6.18 9.78
CA ASN A 160 1.76 -6.07 11.11
C ASN A 160 1.34 -4.75 11.80
N GLY A 161 1.11 -3.69 11.04
CA GLY A 161 0.53 -2.43 11.50
C GLY A 161 -0.87 -2.60 12.08
N MET A 162 -1.73 -3.40 11.43
CA MET A 162 -3.06 -3.76 11.92
C MET A 162 -3.01 -4.47 13.26
N TRP A 163 -2.12 -5.44 13.41
CA TRP A 163 -1.89 -6.09 14.71
C TRP A 163 -1.52 -5.06 15.78
N SER A 164 -0.56 -4.18 15.48
CA SER A 164 -0.10 -3.14 16.42
C SER A 164 -1.21 -2.14 16.76
N PHE A 165 -2.03 -1.78 15.79
CA PHE A 165 -3.21 -0.93 15.98
C PHE A 165 -4.18 -1.56 16.96
N LEU A 166 -4.63 -2.80 16.71
CA LEU A 166 -5.59 -3.49 17.56
C LEU A 166 -5.12 -3.61 19.02
N VAL A 167 -3.82 -3.89 19.23
CA VAL A 167 -3.23 -3.94 20.58
C VAL A 167 -3.18 -2.56 21.21
N SER A 168 -2.67 -1.57 20.48
CA SER A 168 -2.48 -0.22 21.03
C SER A 168 -3.79 0.51 21.32
N TRP A 169 -4.88 0.17 20.62
CA TRP A 169 -6.22 0.71 20.86
C TRP A 169 -7.04 -0.10 21.86
N GLY A 170 -6.47 -1.17 22.45
CA GLY A 170 -7.12 -1.99 23.47
C GLY A 170 -8.24 -2.89 22.92
N ILE A 171 -8.23 -3.19 21.61
CA ILE A 171 -9.21 -4.08 20.96
C ILE A 171 -8.82 -5.53 21.20
N THR A 172 -7.54 -5.89 21.01
CA THR A 172 -7.02 -7.21 21.34
C THR A 172 -6.28 -7.18 22.68
N VAL A 173 -7.00 -7.63 23.73
CA VAL A 173 -6.47 -7.64 25.10
C VAL A 173 -6.07 -9.07 25.49
N GLY A 174 -4.91 -9.19 26.11
CA GLY A 174 -4.39 -10.46 26.62
C GLY A 174 -3.61 -11.31 25.60
N PRO A 175 -2.74 -12.21 26.10
CA PRO A 175 -1.79 -12.95 25.27
C PRO A 175 -2.45 -13.85 24.20
N ARG A 176 -3.59 -14.48 24.57
CA ARG A 176 -4.31 -15.38 23.65
C ARG A 176 -4.90 -14.61 22.46
N ALA A 177 -5.59 -13.48 22.73
CA ALA A 177 -6.18 -12.65 21.67
C ALA A 177 -5.10 -12.08 20.75
N GLN A 178 -3.98 -11.61 21.31
CA GLN A 178 -2.85 -11.09 20.54
C GLN A 178 -2.19 -12.19 19.68
N LYS A 179 -2.09 -13.42 20.16
CA LYS A 179 -1.58 -14.57 19.40
C LYS A 179 -2.50 -14.90 18.22
N VAL A 180 -3.82 -14.98 18.46
CA VAL A 180 -4.81 -15.23 17.39
C VAL A 180 -4.75 -14.10 16.34
N SER A 181 -4.75 -12.84 16.78
CA SER A 181 -4.60 -11.68 15.91
C SER A 181 -3.33 -11.74 15.05
N THR A 182 -2.22 -12.26 15.59
CA THR A 182 -1.00 -12.47 14.81
C THR A 182 -1.23 -13.42 13.64
N TYR A 183 -1.86 -14.56 13.87
CA TYR A 183 -2.10 -15.53 12.80
C TYR A 183 -3.05 -14.99 11.74
N ILE A 184 -4.10 -14.27 12.16
CA ILE A 184 -5.05 -13.64 11.23
C ILE A 184 -4.32 -12.66 10.32
N TRP A 185 -3.56 -11.72 10.88
CA TRP A 185 -2.88 -10.68 10.09
C TRP A 185 -1.72 -11.21 9.26
N MET A 186 -1.05 -12.28 9.70
CA MET A 186 -0.08 -12.97 8.83
C MET A 186 -0.76 -13.74 7.70
N GLY A 187 -1.94 -14.30 7.92
CA GLY A 187 -2.77 -14.85 6.85
C GLY A 187 -3.20 -13.79 5.82
N VAL A 188 -3.64 -12.61 6.30
CA VAL A 188 -3.97 -11.45 5.44
C VAL A 188 -2.73 -11.01 4.64
N PHE A 189 -1.55 -10.95 5.27
CA PHE A 189 -0.29 -10.65 4.58
C PHE A 189 -0.05 -11.60 3.40
N VAL A 190 -0.20 -12.91 3.61
CA VAL A 190 0.02 -13.91 2.54
C VAL A 190 -0.99 -13.74 1.42
N ILE A 191 -2.29 -13.65 1.75
CA ILE A 191 -3.36 -13.53 0.76
C ILE A 191 -3.19 -12.26 -0.10
N MET A 192 -3.03 -11.11 0.54
CA MET A 192 -2.86 -9.84 -0.19
C MET A 192 -1.58 -9.82 -1.03
N SER A 193 -0.47 -10.38 -0.51
CA SER A 193 0.78 -10.49 -1.26
C SER A 193 0.62 -11.34 -2.52
N VAL A 194 -0.04 -12.48 -2.41
CA VAL A 194 -0.32 -13.35 -3.57
C VAL A 194 -1.18 -12.60 -4.59
N MET A 195 -2.26 -11.95 -4.16
CA MET A 195 -3.14 -11.21 -5.07
C MET A 195 -2.42 -10.06 -5.78
N PHE A 196 -1.61 -9.25 -5.07
CA PHE A 196 -0.83 -8.18 -5.69
C PHE A 196 0.23 -8.72 -6.67
N ILE A 197 0.90 -9.82 -6.34
CA ILE A 197 1.88 -10.45 -7.25
C ILE A 197 1.18 -11.01 -8.48
N MET A 198 0.00 -11.60 -8.33
CA MET A 198 -0.82 -12.04 -9.48
C MET A 198 -1.19 -10.85 -10.39
N SER A 199 -1.60 -9.73 -9.79
CA SER A 199 -1.89 -8.49 -10.54
C SER A 199 -0.64 -7.97 -11.28
N LEU A 200 0.51 -7.91 -10.60
CA LEU A 200 1.77 -7.49 -11.20
C LEU A 200 2.18 -8.40 -12.38
N THR A 201 2.01 -9.70 -12.19
CA THR A 201 2.29 -10.70 -13.26
C THR A 201 1.31 -10.54 -14.42
N ALA A 202 0.04 -10.27 -14.16
CA ALA A 202 -0.95 -10.06 -15.22
C ALA A 202 -0.56 -8.90 -16.17
N PHE A 203 0.04 -7.82 -15.63
CA PHE A 203 0.53 -6.72 -16.47
C PHE A 203 1.68 -7.11 -17.41
N THR A 204 2.33 -8.26 -17.25
CA THR A 204 3.34 -8.74 -18.24
C THR A 204 2.71 -9.34 -19.49
N ASP A 205 1.40 -9.56 -19.51
CA ASP A 205 0.69 -10.12 -20.68
C ASP A 205 0.73 -9.12 -21.85
N PRO A 206 0.98 -9.59 -23.09
CA PRO A 206 0.97 -8.75 -24.30
C PRO A 206 -0.31 -7.94 -24.55
N GLN A 207 -1.46 -8.36 -24.02
CA GLN A 207 -2.71 -7.59 -24.13
C GLN A 207 -2.61 -6.17 -23.54
N PHE A 208 -1.67 -5.91 -22.62
CA PHE A 208 -1.41 -4.60 -22.03
C PHE A 208 -0.38 -3.77 -22.84
N SER A 209 0.25 -4.35 -23.86
CA SER A 209 1.27 -3.66 -24.66
C SER A 209 0.70 -2.61 -25.63
N ASN A 210 -0.58 -2.75 -26.01
CA ASN A 210 -1.24 -1.86 -26.96
C ASN A 210 -2.31 -1.02 -26.27
N VAL A 211 -2.24 0.30 -26.46
CA VAL A 211 -3.37 1.17 -26.14
C VAL A 211 -4.46 0.90 -27.18
N PRO A 212 -5.69 0.49 -26.78
CA PRO A 212 -6.79 0.50 -27.73
C PRO A 212 -6.97 1.93 -28.23
N VAL A 213 -6.78 2.16 -29.53
CA VAL A 213 -7.16 3.43 -30.14
C VAL A 213 -8.68 3.54 -30.01
N ILE A 214 -9.15 4.23 -28.99
CA ILE A 214 -10.57 4.56 -28.87
C ILE A 214 -10.86 5.53 -30.01
N SER A 215 -11.44 5.01 -31.10
CA SER A 215 -11.99 5.86 -32.16
C SER A 215 -13.18 6.59 -31.54
N HIS A 216 -12.99 7.83 -31.17
CA HIS A 216 -14.09 8.75 -30.90
C HIS A 216 -14.96 8.84 -32.16
N LYS A 217 -16.11 8.14 -32.17
CA LYS A 217 -17.20 8.35 -33.08
C LYS A 217 -18.19 9.32 -32.47
#